data_c2350b5a968eca7a1dcc453374291bf3
#
_entry.id   c2350b5a968eca7a1dcc453374291bf3
#
_cell.length_a   1.000
_cell.length_b   1.000
_cell.length_c   1.000
_cell.angle_alpha   90.00
_cell.angle_beta   90.00
_cell.angle_gamma   90.00
#
_symmetry.space_group_name_H-M   'P 1'
#
loop_
_entity.id
_entity.type
_entity.pdbx_description
1 polymer ?
#
loop_
_entity_poly.entity_id
_entity_poly.type
_entity_poly.pdbx_seq_one_letter_code
_entity_poly.pdbx_strand_id
1 'polypeptide(L)'
;MTTSNPSKQEFLAILKSVLGESGSSPIALHEPNIGQRENELVSKCLASGWVSSVGEYISEFEQGLAKFTNSKHAIAVVNGTAALHVALHSVGVKPGDEVLVPTLSFVATANAVSHCGAIPHFVDSDPETLGLDPLALREHLRANASLRDGELHNTSTGRRISAVVPMHTFGHPMQIEALIDVAKEFNLVVVEDAAESIGSYVGTTHTGTFGRCSSLSFNGNKTITTGGGGAILTNDSGLAQRIRHLATTA
;
A
#
# COMPACT_ATOMS: atom_id res chain seq x y z
N MET A 1 12.08 25.73 -25.81
CA MET A 1 10.81 26.48 -25.68
C MET A 1 10.50 26.56 -24.21
N THR A 2 10.70 27.74 -23.59
CA THR A 2 10.32 27.95 -22.18
C THR A 2 8.80 28.08 -22.12
N THR A 3 8.10 27.02 -21.75
CA THR A 3 6.68 27.08 -21.41
C THR A 3 6.57 27.87 -20.11
N SER A 4 6.11 29.13 -20.21
CA SER A 4 5.74 29.89 -19.01
C SER A 4 4.59 29.16 -18.30
N ASN A 5 4.69 28.96 -17.00
CA ASN A 5 3.58 28.43 -16.23
C ASN A 5 2.33 29.29 -16.45
N PRO A 6 1.15 28.69 -16.67
CA PRO A 6 -0.08 29.44 -16.86
C PRO A 6 -0.36 30.31 -15.63
N SER A 7 -0.89 31.48 -15.85
CA SER A 7 -1.39 32.34 -14.78
C SER A 7 -2.54 31.62 -14.03
N LYS A 8 -2.80 32.03 -12.79
CA LYS A 8 -3.94 31.49 -12.00
C LYS A 8 -5.26 31.57 -12.75
N GLN A 9 -5.47 32.64 -13.53
CA GLN A 9 -6.72 32.84 -14.30
C GLN A 9 -6.81 31.89 -15.48
N GLU A 10 -5.71 31.67 -16.23
CA GLU A 10 -5.63 30.69 -17.31
C GLU A 10 -5.81 29.27 -16.79
N PHE A 11 -5.19 28.92 -15.67
CA PHE A 11 -5.37 27.62 -15.04
C PHE A 11 -6.82 27.36 -14.62
N LEU A 12 -7.48 28.34 -14.00
CA LEU A 12 -8.91 28.26 -13.62
C LEU A 12 -9.81 28.18 -14.85
N ALA A 13 -9.49 28.86 -15.94
CA ALA A 13 -10.25 28.76 -17.18
C ALA A 13 -10.16 27.35 -17.80
N ILE A 14 -8.95 26.77 -17.80
CA ILE A 14 -8.75 25.37 -18.25
C ILE A 14 -9.56 24.40 -17.38
N LEU A 15 -9.47 24.52 -16.05
CA LEU A 15 -10.24 23.67 -15.14
C LEU A 15 -11.75 23.76 -15.42
N LYS A 16 -12.29 24.97 -15.56
CA LYS A 16 -13.72 25.16 -15.87
C LYS A 16 -14.11 24.58 -17.23
N SER A 17 -13.25 24.65 -18.23
CA SER A 17 -13.53 24.09 -19.55
C SER A 17 -13.60 22.55 -19.54
N VAL A 18 -12.86 21.89 -18.63
CA VAL A 18 -12.82 20.43 -18.50
C VAL A 18 -13.91 19.90 -17.56
N LEU A 19 -14.08 20.56 -16.41
CA LEU A 19 -14.97 20.12 -15.34
C LEU A 19 -16.39 20.68 -15.45
N GLY A 20 -16.61 21.66 -16.33
CA GLY A 20 -17.84 22.43 -16.37
C GLY A 20 -17.89 23.51 -15.28
N GLU A 21 -18.92 24.36 -15.32
CA GLU A 21 -19.14 25.30 -14.21
C GLU A 21 -19.73 24.54 -13.02
N SER A 22 -19.02 24.57 -11.89
CA SER A 22 -19.59 24.08 -10.63
C SER A 22 -20.76 25.00 -10.26
N GLY A 23 -21.93 24.44 -10.07
CA GLY A 23 -23.05 25.14 -9.45
C GLY A 23 -22.69 25.53 -7.99
N SER A 24 -23.65 25.48 -7.10
CA SER A 24 -23.44 25.76 -5.67
C SER A 24 -22.69 24.66 -4.89
N SER A 25 -22.46 23.50 -5.51
CA SER A 25 -21.82 22.35 -4.85
C SER A 25 -20.36 22.18 -5.27
N PRO A 26 -19.45 21.80 -4.36
CA PRO A 26 -18.08 21.45 -4.70
C PRO A 26 -18.06 20.28 -5.68
N ILE A 27 -17.10 20.28 -6.61
CA ILE A 27 -16.82 19.12 -7.46
C ILE A 27 -15.92 18.20 -6.64
N ALA A 28 -16.38 16.97 -6.37
CA ALA A 28 -15.59 15.97 -5.68
C ALA A 28 -14.42 15.51 -6.56
N LEU A 29 -13.25 15.30 -5.95
CA LEU A 29 -12.09 14.78 -6.65
C LEU A 29 -12.33 13.31 -7.06
N HIS A 30 -13.03 12.56 -6.24
CA HIS A 30 -13.35 11.15 -6.46
C HIS A 30 -14.67 10.80 -5.75
N GLU A 31 -15.55 10.10 -6.43
CA GLU A 31 -16.80 9.58 -5.88
C GLU A 31 -16.97 8.09 -6.19
N PRO A 32 -17.45 7.28 -5.24
CA PRO A 32 -17.73 5.88 -5.51
C PRO A 32 -18.91 5.76 -6.49
N ASN A 33 -18.79 4.86 -7.45
CA ASN A 33 -19.89 4.53 -8.36
C ASN A 33 -20.49 3.19 -7.93
N ILE A 34 -21.67 3.24 -7.33
CA ILE A 34 -22.40 2.07 -6.82
C ILE A 34 -23.63 1.83 -7.73
N GLY A 35 -23.62 0.68 -8.40
CA GLY A 35 -24.68 0.30 -9.35
C GLY A 35 -25.70 -0.67 -8.74
N GLN A 36 -26.56 -1.18 -9.63
CA GLN A 36 -27.61 -2.13 -9.26
C GLN A 36 -27.02 -3.47 -8.77
N ARG A 37 -25.93 -3.93 -9.39
CA ARG A 37 -25.28 -5.19 -9.04
C ARG A 37 -24.74 -5.19 -7.61
N GLU A 38 -24.10 -4.10 -7.19
CA GLU A 38 -23.60 -3.94 -5.83
C GLU A 38 -24.75 -3.98 -4.82
N ASN A 39 -25.84 -3.25 -5.11
CA ASN A 39 -27.05 -3.26 -4.28
C ASN A 39 -27.67 -4.66 -4.15
N GLU A 40 -27.74 -5.42 -5.23
CA GLU A 40 -28.25 -6.80 -5.23
C GLU A 40 -27.38 -7.74 -4.41
N LEU A 41 -26.03 -7.65 -4.54
CA LEU A 41 -25.09 -8.50 -3.80
C LEU A 41 -25.12 -8.20 -2.30
N VAL A 42 -25.13 -6.91 -1.92
CA VAL A 42 -25.26 -6.51 -0.52
C VAL A 42 -26.58 -6.99 0.08
N SER A 43 -27.69 -6.83 -0.65
CA SER A 43 -29.02 -7.31 -0.21
C SER A 43 -29.04 -8.83 0.00
N LYS A 44 -28.44 -9.60 -0.91
CA LYS A 44 -28.30 -11.06 -0.75
C LYS A 44 -27.44 -11.43 0.45
N CYS A 45 -26.33 -10.71 0.66
CA CYS A 45 -25.46 -10.93 1.83
C CYS A 45 -26.24 -10.71 3.15
N LEU A 46 -26.97 -9.60 3.25
CA LEU A 46 -27.82 -9.32 4.42
C LEU A 46 -28.91 -10.38 4.63
N ALA A 47 -29.60 -10.79 3.56
CA ALA A 47 -30.65 -11.80 3.62
C ALA A 47 -30.12 -13.20 4.04
N SER A 48 -28.88 -13.53 3.68
CA SER A 48 -28.22 -14.77 4.08
C SER A 48 -27.77 -14.80 5.55
N GLY A 49 -27.63 -13.64 6.19
CA GLY A 49 -27.08 -13.50 7.54
C GLY A 49 -25.55 -13.64 7.62
N TRP A 50 -24.85 -13.92 6.52
CA TRP A 50 -23.38 -14.01 6.48
C TRP A 50 -22.76 -12.62 6.29
N VAL A 51 -22.69 -11.85 7.37
CA VAL A 51 -22.26 -10.45 7.39
C VAL A 51 -20.94 -10.22 8.16
N SER A 52 -20.20 -11.29 8.48
CA SER A 52 -18.98 -11.24 9.27
C SER A 52 -17.72 -11.48 8.43
N SER A 53 -16.61 -11.81 9.10
CA SER A 53 -15.28 -12.03 8.50
C SER A 53 -15.14 -13.36 7.73
N VAL A 54 -16.18 -14.16 7.64
CA VAL A 54 -16.25 -15.42 6.90
C VAL A 54 -17.51 -15.48 6.05
N GLY A 55 -17.46 -16.17 4.92
CA GLY A 55 -18.59 -16.33 4.02
C GLY A 55 -18.15 -16.50 2.56
N GLU A 56 -19.12 -16.86 1.71
CA GLU A 56 -18.90 -17.13 0.29
C GLU A 56 -18.33 -15.90 -0.43
N TYR A 57 -18.91 -14.72 -0.23
CA TYR A 57 -18.47 -13.49 -0.87
C TYR A 57 -17.04 -13.09 -0.50
N ILE A 58 -16.59 -13.36 0.73
CA ILE A 58 -15.19 -13.11 1.12
C ILE A 58 -14.27 -14.05 0.35
N SER A 59 -14.63 -15.33 0.26
CA SER A 59 -13.85 -16.31 -0.48
C SER A 59 -13.79 -16.00 -1.98
N GLU A 60 -14.91 -15.61 -2.59
CA GLU A 60 -14.94 -15.14 -3.98
C GLU A 60 -14.07 -13.90 -4.21
N PHE A 61 -14.15 -12.92 -3.31
CA PHE A 61 -13.35 -11.70 -3.36
C PHE A 61 -11.85 -12.02 -3.30
N GLU A 62 -11.43 -12.83 -2.32
CA GLU A 62 -10.02 -13.21 -2.15
C GLU A 62 -9.50 -13.99 -3.38
N GLN A 63 -10.27 -14.94 -3.91
CA GLN A 63 -9.91 -15.69 -5.11
C GLN A 63 -9.85 -14.79 -6.36
N GLY A 64 -10.84 -13.91 -6.52
CA GLY A 64 -10.89 -12.95 -7.62
C GLY A 64 -9.70 -12.00 -7.58
N LEU A 65 -9.37 -11.49 -6.40
CA LEU A 65 -8.24 -10.58 -6.20
C LEU A 65 -6.90 -11.27 -6.44
N ALA A 66 -6.71 -12.49 -5.92
CA ALA A 66 -5.51 -13.28 -6.16
C ALA A 66 -5.32 -13.56 -7.66
N LYS A 67 -6.39 -13.93 -8.36
CA LYS A 67 -6.38 -14.13 -9.82
C LYS A 67 -6.07 -12.84 -10.58
N PHE A 68 -6.68 -11.70 -10.20
CA PHE A 68 -6.48 -10.42 -10.88
C PHE A 68 -5.04 -9.91 -10.75
N THR A 69 -4.45 -10.06 -9.57
CA THR A 69 -3.08 -9.59 -9.28
C THR A 69 -2.00 -10.61 -9.63
N ASN A 70 -2.40 -11.82 -10.02
CA ASN A 70 -1.51 -12.97 -10.20
C ASN A 70 -0.69 -13.31 -8.94
N SER A 71 -1.25 -13.04 -7.75
CA SER A 71 -0.68 -13.48 -6.47
C SER A 71 -1.22 -14.87 -6.09
N LYS A 72 -0.47 -15.63 -5.28
CA LYS A 72 -0.94 -16.94 -4.80
C LYS A 72 -2.05 -16.82 -3.76
N HIS A 73 -1.98 -15.79 -2.93
CA HIS A 73 -2.90 -15.59 -1.81
C HIS A 73 -3.30 -14.12 -1.71
N ALA A 74 -4.58 -13.91 -1.46
CA ALA A 74 -5.14 -12.65 -1.01
C ALA A 74 -5.94 -12.91 0.27
N ILE A 75 -5.78 -12.08 1.29
CA ILE A 75 -6.47 -12.18 2.57
C ILE A 75 -7.20 -10.88 2.83
N ALA A 76 -8.53 -10.92 2.89
CA ALA A 76 -9.38 -9.77 3.16
C ALA A 76 -9.24 -9.31 4.62
N VAL A 77 -9.21 -7.99 4.82
CA VAL A 77 -9.16 -7.32 6.13
C VAL A 77 -10.03 -6.08 6.12
N VAL A 78 -10.24 -5.47 7.28
CA VAL A 78 -11.19 -4.37 7.48
C VAL A 78 -10.84 -3.08 6.74
N ASN A 79 -9.57 -2.78 6.50
CA ASN A 79 -9.09 -1.62 5.72
C ASN A 79 -7.60 -1.76 5.38
N GLY A 80 -7.08 -0.85 4.54
CA GLY A 80 -5.67 -0.85 4.11
C GLY A 80 -4.67 -0.61 5.25
N THR A 81 -5.01 0.22 6.24
CA THR A 81 -4.14 0.46 7.40
C THR A 81 -3.97 -0.80 8.25
N ALA A 82 -5.07 -1.52 8.49
CA ALA A 82 -5.02 -2.82 9.17
C ALA A 82 -4.27 -3.86 8.32
N ALA A 83 -4.45 -3.84 7.00
CA ALA A 83 -3.67 -4.69 6.09
C ALA A 83 -2.16 -4.47 6.28
N LEU A 84 -1.72 -3.22 6.25
CA LEU A 84 -0.31 -2.88 6.38
C LEU A 84 0.23 -3.21 7.77
N HIS A 85 -0.53 -2.94 8.83
CA HIS A 85 -0.15 -3.30 10.21
C HIS A 85 0.02 -4.83 10.37
N VAL A 86 -0.97 -5.62 9.93
CA VAL A 86 -0.90 -7.09 10.01
C VAL A 86 0.23 -7.63 9.14
N ALA A 87 0.47 -7.06 7.95
CA ALA A 87 1.58 -7.43 7.08
C ALA A 87 2.93 -7.22 7.78
N LEU A 88 3.18 -6.02 8.32
CA LEU A 88 4.41 -5.68 9.05
C LEU A 88 4.63 -6.59 10.27
N HIS A 89 3.60 -6.79 11.09
CA HIS A 89 3.66 -7.71 12.22
C HIS A 89 3.98 -9.14 11.77
N SER A 90 3.38 -9.59 10.66
CA SER A 90 3.55 -10.94 10.14
C SER A 90 4.94 -11.21 9.57
N VAL A 91 5.62 -10.20 9.02
CA VAL A 91 7.01 -10.34 8.56
C VAL A 91 8.03 -10.17 9.67
N GLY A 92 7.62 -9.93 10.91
CA GLY A 92 8.48 -9.94 12.09
C GLY A 92 8.99 -8.58 12.55
N VAL A 93 8.31 -7.49 12.19
CA VAL A 93 8.54 -6.17 12.80
C VAL A 93 8.17 -6.22 14.27
N LYS A 94 9.03 -5.70 15.15
CA LYS A 94 8.90 -5.72 16.61
C LYS A 94 8.88 -4.31 17.19
N PRO A 95 8.33 -4.12 18.40
CA PRO A 95 8.46 -2.87 19.11
C PRO A 95 9.93 -2.43 19.23
N GLY A 96 10.18 -1.15 18.94
CA GLY A 96 11.52 -0.56 18.96
C GLY A 96 12.35 -0.73 17.69
N ASP A 97 11.92 -1.53 16.72
CA ASP A 97 12.54 -1.57 15.38
C ASP A 97 12.36 -0.24 14.64
N GLU A 98 13.21 0.02 13.68
CA GLU A 98 12.99 1.04 12.65
C GLU A 98 12.47 0.38 11.37
N VAL A 99 11.50 1.04 10.73
CA VAL A 99 10.95 0.64 9.42
C VAL A 99 11.09 1.82 8.47
N LEU A 100 11.75 1.58 7.33
CA LEU A 100 12.00 2.60 6.31
C LEU A 100 10.71 2.90 5.54
N VAL A 101 10.35 4.18 5.45
CA VAL A 101 9.14 4.67 4.76
C VAL A 101 9.47 5.91 3.94
N PRO A 102 8.81 6.17 2.81
CA PRO A 102 9.06 7.39 2.03
C PRO A 102 8.56 8.64 2.76
N THR A 103 9.24 9.77 2.54
CA THR A 103 8.82 11.08 3.06
C THR A 103 7.52 11.56 2.43
N LEU A 104 7.27 11.25 1.16
CA LEU A 104 5.99 11.46 0.50
C LEU A 104 5.16 10.18 0.59
N SER A 105 4.20 10.16 1.51
CA SER A 105 3.36 8.99 1.78
C SER A 105 2.02 9.41 2.36
N PHE A 106 1.07 8.50 2.32
CA PHE A 106 -0.14 8.65 3.12
C PHE A 106 0.18 8.34 4.59
N VAL A 107 -0.45 9.07 5.51
CA VAL A 107 -0.18 8.92 6.96
C VAL A 107 -0.37 7.50 7.48
N ALA A 108 -1.22 6.70 6.83
CA ALA A 108 -1.45 5.31 7.22
C ALA A 108 -0.19 4.44 7.15
N THR A 109 0.73 4.72 6.22
CA THR A 109 2.00 3.99 6.10
C THR A 109 2.84 4.13 7.38
N ALA A 110 3.05 5.37 7.85
CA ALA A 110 3.78 5.63 9.09
C ALA A 110 2.99 5.15 10.32
N ASN A 111 1.66 5.33 10.34
CA ASN A 111 0.82 4.87 11.43
C ASN A 111 0.85 3.35 11.59
N ALA A 112 0.84 2.58 10.50
CA ALA A 112 0.92 1.12 10.57
C ALA A 112 2.24 0.65 11.22
N VAL A 113 3.35 1.33 10.94
CA VAL A 113 4.64 1.11 11.62
C VAL A 113 4.51 1.40 13.11
N SER A 114 3.92 2.55 13.46
CA SER A 114 3.71 2.94 14.87
C SER A 114 2.78 1.98 15.62
N HIS A 115 1.78 1.41 14.95
CA HIS A 115 0.90 0.38 15.52
C HIS A 115 1.65 -0.91 15.86
N CYS A 116 2.76 -1.21 15.19
CA CYS A 116 3.67 -2.30 15.57
C CYS A 116 4.56 -1.95 16.79
N GLY A 117 4.45 -0.74 17.36
CA GLY A 117 5.39 -0.20 18.34
C GLY A 117 6.77 0.10 17.75
N ALA A 118 6.91 0.09 16.43
CA ALA A 118 8.11 0.41 15.68
C ALA A 118 8.17 1.90 15.34
N ILE A 119 9.31 2.35 14.84
CA ILE A 119 9.60 3.75 14.56
C ILE A 119 9.69 3.94 13.05
N PRO A 120 8.84 4.80 12.44
CA PRO A 120 8.99 5.17 11.05
C PRO A 120 10.32 5.91 10.84
N HIS A 121 11.15 5.38 9.95
CA HIS A 121 12.41 5.97 9.54
C HIS A 121 12.24 6.51 8.12
N PHE A 122 12.12 7.83 7.99
CA PHE A 122 11.81 8.47 6.72
C PHE A 122 13.02 8.52 5.79
N VAL A 123 12.79 8.18 4.52
CA VAL A 123 13.77 8.20 3.44
C VAL A 123 13.24 9.05 2.29
N ASP A 124 14.14 9.68 1.55
CA ASP A 124 13.79 10.59 0.46
C ASP A 124 12.96 9.90 -0.64
N SER A 125 12.12 10.70 -1.28
CA SER A 125 11.28 10.29 -2.40
C SER A 125 11.88 10.74 -3.73
N ASP A 126 11.77 9.89 -4.75
CA ASP A 126 12.16 10.18 -6.12
C ASP A 126 11.23 11.23 -6.75
N PRO A 127 11.76 12.33 -7.31
CA PRO A 127 10.94 13.39 -7.88
C PRO A 127 10.17 12.99 -9.15
N GLU A 128 10.56 11.91 -9.84
CA GLU A 128 9.88 11.45 -11.06
C GLU A 128 8.70 10.52 -10.75
N THR A 129 8.91 9.55 -9.85
CA THR A 129 7.90 8.55 -9.49
C THR A 129 7.12 8.92 -8.24
N LEU A 130 7.60 9.89 -7.46
CA LEU A 130 7.08 10.29 -6.15
C LEU A 130 7.13 9.18 -5.08
N GLY A 131 7.60 8.00 -5.43
CA GLY A 131 7.83 6.89 -4.50
C GLY A 131 9.17 7.02 -3.76
N LEU A 132 9.50 6.05 -2.93
CA LEU A 132 10.79 5.99 -2.26
C LEU A 132 11.93 5.91 -3.29
N ASP A 133 12.99 6.74 -3.13
CA ASP A 133 14.15 6.75 -4.03
C ASP A 133 15.12 5.60 -3.67
N PRO A 134 15.30 4.59 -4.55
CA PRO A 134 16.20 3.47 -4.27
C PRO A 134 17.67 3.86 -4.19
N LEU A 135 18.11 4.88 -4.93
CA LEU A 135 19.50 5.34 -4.91
C LEU A 135 19.78 6.10 -3.61
N ALA A 136 18.92 7.03 -3.24
CA ALA A 136 19.03 7.75 -1.97
C ALA A 136 18.97 6.77 -0.78
N LEU A 137 18.10 5.77 -0.83
CA LEU A 137 18.04 4.71 0.19
C LEU A 137 19.36 3.95 0.29
N ARG A 138 19.94 3.52 -0.83
CA ARG A 138 21.22 2.79 -0.84
C ARG A 138 22.34 3.60 -0.21
N GLU A 139 22.45 4.88 -0.60
CA GLU A 139 23.47 5.78 -0.05
C GLU A 139 23.27 6.03 1.45
N HIS A 140 22.01 6.26 1.85
CA HIS A 140 21.65 6.44 3.25
C HIS A 140 22.04 5.21 4.10
N LEU A 141 21.70 4.01 3.65
CA LEU A 141 22.00 2.78 4.38
C LEU A 141 23.51 2.49 4.44
N ARG A 142 24.26 2.75 3.37
CA ARG A 142 25.73 2.62 3.38
C ARG A 142 26.39 3.55 4.39
N ALA A 143 25.87 4.75 4.56
CA ALA A 143 26.41 5.74 5.48
C ALA A 143 25.97 5.53 6.94
N ASN A 144 24.76 5.03 7.17
CA ASN A 144 24.09 5.10 8.47
C ASN A 144 23.67 3.73 9.04
N ALA A 145 23.96 2.63 8.35
CA ALA A 145 23.58 1.31 8.82
C ALA A 145 24.73 0.30 8.76
N SER A 146 24.65 -0.75 9.56
CA SER A 146 25.61 -1.87 9.58
C SER A 146 24.90 -3.20 9.78
N LEU A 147 25.36 -4.23 9.05
CA LEU A 147 24.90 -5.60 9.27
C LEU A 147 25.61 -6.21 10.49
N ARG A 148 24.82 -6.79 11.41
CA ARG A 148 25.29 -7.52 12.60
C ARG A 148 24.46 -8.80 12.71
N ASP A 149 25.12 -9.93 12.68
CA ASP A 149 24.47 -11.26 12.74
C ASP A 149 23.33 -11.46 11.73
N GLY A 150 23.47 -10.86 10.53
CA GLY A 150 22.47 -10.92 9.47
C GLY A 150 21.31 -9.93 9.59
N GLU A 151 21.24 -9.13 10.65
CA GLU A 151 20.27 -8.07 10.84
C GLU A 151 20.89 -6.69 10.57
N LEU A 152 20.12 -5.80 9.95
CA LEU A 152 20.55 -4.43 9.68
C LEU A 152 20.26 -3.54 10.88
N HIS A 153 21.26 -2.75 11.30
CA HIS A 153 21.13 -1.83 12.44
C HIS A 153 21.53 -0.42 12.04
N ASN A 154 20.75 0.56 12.48
CA ASN A 154 21.10 1.96 12.40
C ASN A 154 22.27 2.25 13.34
N THR A 155 23.36 2.81 12.81
CA THR A 155 24.61 3.06 13.57
C THR A 155 24.45 4.15 14.63
N SER A 156 23.54 5.10 14.43
CA SER A 156 23.29 6.23 15.34
C SER A 156 22.37 5.85 16.51
N THR A 157 21.32 5.06 16.24
CA THR A 157 20.32 4.69 17.26
C THR A 157 20.57 3.32 17.88
N GLY A 158 21.34 2.47 17.19
CA GLY A 158 21.56 1.06 17.55
C GLY A 158 20.35 0.15 17.29
N ARG A 159 19.22 0.68 16.77
CA ARG A 159 17.99 -0.08 16.54
C ARG A 159 18.12 -0.93 15.28
N ARG A 160 17.40 -2.05 15.28
CA ARG A 160 17.26 -2.88 14.09
C ARG A 160 16.38 -2.16 13.06
N ILE A 161 16.85 -2.14 11.81
CA ILE A 161 16.04 -1.74 10.64
C ILE A 161 15.46 -3.03 10.06
N SER A 162 14.17 -3.28 10.28
CA SER A 162 13.57 -4.60 10.04
C SER A 162 12.88 -4.75 8.70
N ALA A 163 12.41 -3.65 8.11
CA ALA A 163 11.68 -3.68 6.86
C ALA A 163 11.77 -2.32 6.13
N VAL A 164 11.43 -2.33 4.85
CA VAL A 164 11.14 -1.14 4.05
C VAL A 164 9.73 -1.23 3.49
N VAL A 165 8.99 -0.11 3.57
CA VAL A 165 7.62 0.00 3.06
C VAL A 165 7.60 1.03 1.93
N PRO A 166 7.86 0.61 0.68
CA PRO A 166 7.64 1.47 -0.48
C PRO A 166 6.14 1.71 -0.67
N MET A 167 5.76 2.92 -1.07
CA MET A 167 4.41 3.26 -1.49
C MET A 167 4.39 3.55 -2.99
N HIS A 168 3.38 3.03 -3.67
CA HIS A 168 3.06 3.41 -5.06
C HIS A 168 2.14 4.63 -5.03
N THR A 169 2.74 5.81 -4.94
CA THR A 169 2.05 7.08 -4.69
C THR A 169 1.07 7.40 -5.83
N PHE A 170 -0.18 7.67 -5.47
CA PHE A 170 -1.29 7.90 -6.41
C PHE A 170 -1.53 6.75 -7.40
N GLY A 171 -1.08 5.55 -7.07
CA GLY A 171 -1.16 4.38 -7.95
C GLY A 171 -0.08 4.32 -9.02
N HIS A 172 0.83 5.32 -9.07
CA HIS A 172 1.96 5.31 -9.98
C HIS A 172 3.06 4.36 -9.48
N PRO A 173 3.52 3.38 -10.30
CA PRO A 173 4.56 2.46 -9.87
C PRO A 173 5.87 3.20 -9.58
N MET A 174 6.41 3.00 -8.36
CA MET A 174 7.76 3.45 -8.04
C MET A 174 8.81 2.55 -8.72
N GLN A 175 10.09 2.89 -8.64
CA GLN A 175 11.20 2.07 -9.17
C GLN A 175 11.39 0.79 -8.32
N ILE A 176 10.36 -0.09 -8.28
CA ILE A 176 10.28 -1.21 -7.35
C ILE A 176 11.38 -2.25 -7.59
N GLU A 177 11.75 -2.53 -8.84
CA GLU A 177 12.80 -3.51 -9.16
C GLU A 177 14.16 -3.06 -8.59
N ALA A 178 14.49 -1.77 -8.75
CA ALA A 178 15.70 -1.18 -8.17
C ALA A 178 15.67 -1.21 -6.63
N LEU A 179 14.48 -0.99 -6.02
CA LEU A 179 14.32 -1.10 -4.57
C LEU A 179 14.52 -2.54 -4.07
N ILE A 180 13.99 -3.53 -4.79
CA ILE A 180 14.19 -4.95 -4.45
C ILE A 180 15.68 -5.30 -4.43
N ASP A 181 16.47 -4.77 -5.36
CA ASP A 181 17.91 -5.01 -5.39
C ASP A 181 18.63 -4.35 -4.21
N VAL A 182 18.21 -3.13 -3.81
CA VAL A 182 18.71 -2.51 -2.57
C VAL A 182 18.32 -3.33 -1.35
N ALA A 183 17.07 -3.77 -1.27
CA ALA A 183 16.59 -4.57 -0.14
C ALA A 183 17.37 -5.89 0.00
N LYS A 184 17.72 -6.55 -1.10
CA LYS A 184 18.60 -7.74 -1.09
C LYS A 184 20.02 -7.42 -0.59
N GLU A 185 20.62 -6.29 -1.04
CA GLU A 185 21.95 -5.85 -0.61
C GLU A 185 22.05 -5.71 0.91
N PHE A 186 20.97 -5.24 1.54
CA PHE A 186 20.91 -4.96 2.98
C PHE A 186 20.11 -5.97 3.80
N ASN A 187 19.70 -7.09 3.21
CA ASN A 187 18.88 -8.13 3.85
C ASN A 187 17.57 -7.59 4.48
N LEU A 188 16.93 -6.65 3.79
CA LEU A 188 15.67 -6.02 4.22
C LEU A 188 14.45 -6.74 3.65
N VAL A 189 13.42 -6.86 4.47
CA VAL A 189 12.10 -7.30 4.01
C VAL A 189 11.36 -6.14 3.37
N VAL A 190 10.78 -6.36 2.18
CA VAL A 190 9.93 -5.40 1.48
C VAL A 190 8.47 -5.73 1.73
N VAL A 191 7.70 -4.76 2.24
CA VAL A 191 6.24 -4.80 2.39
C VAL A 191 5.67 -3.65 1.57
N GLU A 192 5.03 -3.92 0.43
CA GLU A 192 4.54 -2.86 -0.44
C GLU A 192 3.26 -2.22 0.11
N ASP A 193 3.24 -0.90 0.17
CA ASP A 193 1.99 -0.16 0.29
C ASP A 193 1.42 0.10 -1.11
N ALA A 194 0.54 -0.79 -1.53
CA ALA A 194 -0.15 -0.79 -2.81
C ALA A 194 -1.61 -0.33 -2.68
N ALA A 195 -1.92 0.44 -1.62
CA ALA A 195 -3.28 0.87 -1.29
C ALA A 195 -3.98 1.68 -2.39
N GLU A 196 -3.23 2.23 -3.33
CA GLU A 196 -3.73 3.05 -4.44
C GLU A 196 -3.44 2.45 -5.82
N SER A 197 -2.71 1.33 -5.89
CA SER A 197 -2.11 0.85 -7.14
C SER A 197 -2.74 -0.43 -7.70
N ILE A 198 -3.96 -0.79 -7.29
CA ILE A 198 -4.66 -1.90 -7.90
C ILE A 198 -4.85 -1.65 -9.41
N GLY A 199 -4.40 -2.60 -10.24
CA GLY A 199 -4.41 -2.46 -11.69
C GLY A 199 -3.21 -1.73 -12.28
N SER A 200 -2.21 -1.35 -11.45
CA SER A 200 -0.93 -0.81 -11.92
C SER A 200 0.11 -1.92 -12.08
N TYR A 201 0.97 -1.78 -13.08
CA TYR A 201 1.95 -2.81 -13.45
C TYR A 201 3.32 -2.20 -13.73
N VAL A 202 4.37 -2.96 -13.44
CA VAL A 202 5.71 -2.77 -14.00
C VAL A 202 5.97 -3.93 -14.96
N GLY A 203 6.05 -3.62 -16.25
CA GLY A 203 6.02 -4.66 -17.28
C GLY A 203 4.70 -5.45 -17.23
N THR A 204 4.78 -6.75 -16.93
CA THR A 204 3.62 -7.65 -16.78
C THR A 204 3.30 -8.00 -15.33
N THR A 205 4.07 -7.48 -14.37
CA THR A 205 3.94 -7.78 -12.94
C THR A 205 3.13 -6.71 -12.24
N HIS A 206 2.05 -7.12 -11.57
CA HIS A 206 1.19 -6.21 -10.80
C HIS A 206 1.94 -5.64 -9.59
N THR A 207 1.82 -4.34 -9.35
CA THR A 207 2.30 -3.70 -8.10
C THR A 207 1.65 -4.37 -6.89
N GLY A 208 2.42 -4.51 -5.80
CA GLY A 208 1.97 -5.28 -4.65
C GLY A 208 2.32 -6.78 -4.71
N THR A 209 3.04 -7.23 -5.76
CA THR A 209 3.50 -8.64 -5.87
C THR A 209 5.01 -8.79 -5.95
N PHE A 210 5.78 -7.72 -5.81
CA PHE A 210 7.24 -7.70 -5.83
C PHE A 210 7.85 -8.00 -4.46
N GLY A 211 7.25 -7.50 -3.39
CA GLY A 211 7.70 -7.67 -2.01
C GLY A 211 7.32 -9.04 -1.41
N ARG A 212 7.65 -9.22 -0.14
CA ARG A 212 7.26 -10.39 0.64
C ARG A 212 5.74 -10.48 0.79
N CYS A 213 5.10 -9.34 0.98
CA CYS A 213 3.65 -9.13 0.96
C CYS A 213 3.35 -7.67 0.68
N SER A 214 2.07 -7.35 0.48
CA SER A 214 1.60 -5.99 0.26
C SER A 214 0.26 -5.74 0.89
N SER A 215 -0.09 -4.46 1.07
CA SER A 215 -1.41 -4.00 1.45
C SER A 215 -2.15 -3.40 0.27
N LEU A 216 -3.44 -3.70 0.14
CA LEU A 216 -4.41 -3.03 -0.73
C LEU A 216 -5.49 -2.36 0.10
N SER A 217 -6.10 -1.31 -0.44
CA SER A 217 -7.21 -0.60 0.20
C SER A 217 -8.40 -0.49 -0.73
N PHE A 218 -9.59 -0.69 -0.17
CA PHE A 218 -10.88 -0.56 -0.85
C PHE A 218 -11.79 0.46 -0.13
N ASN A 219 -11.16 1.49 0.44
CA ASN A 219 -11.88 2.61 1.04
C ASN A 219 -12.68 3.39 -0.02
N GLY A 220 -13.65 4.21 0.39
CA GLY A 220 -14.56 4.92 -0.49
C GLY A 220 -13.92 5.78 -1.58
N ASN A 221 -12.69 6.25 -1.36
CA ASN A 221 -11.92 7.08 -2.29
C ASN A 221 -10.86 6.33 -3.11
N LYS A 222 -10.84 4.99 -3.09
CA LYS A 222 -9.86 4.20 -3.84
C LYS A 222 -10.38 3.84 -5.25
N THR A 223 -9.51 3.32 -6.11
CA THR A 223 -9.82 2.93 -7.50
C THR A 223 -11.06 2.05 -7.60
N ILE A 224 -11.20 1.09 -6.68
CA ILE A 224 -12.44 0.34 -6.44
C ILE A 224 -12.73 0.35 -4.94
N THR A 225 -14.00 0.26 -4.56
CA THR A 225 -14.41 0.36 -3.16
C THR A 225 -15.36 -0.73 -2.74
N THR A 226 -15.23 -1.12 -1.47
CA THR A 226 -16.21 -1.93 -0.73
C THR A 226 -16.85 -1.13 0.40
N GLY A 227 -16.80 0.22 0.32
CA GLY A 227 -17.19 1.13 1.39
C GLY A 227 -16.03 1.34 2.38
N GLY A 228 -15.65 0.30 3.05
CA GLY A 228 -14.38 0.11 3.76
C GLY A 228 -13.90 -1.29 3.46
N GLY A 229 -12.59 -1.49 3.42
CA GLY A 229 -12.00 -2.80 3.11
C GLY A 229 -10.51 -2.68 2.84
N GLY A 230 -9.83 -3.80 2.94
CA GLY A 230 -8.44 -3.96 2.58
C GLY A 230 -8.12 -5.40 2.25
N ALA A 231 -6.96 -5.65 1.72
CA ALA A 231 -6.44 -7.00 1.55
C ALA A 231 -4.92 -7.03 1.67
N ILE A 232 -4.39 -8.21 2.00
CA ILE A 232 -2.97 -8.48 1.99
C ILE A 232 -2.70 -9.50 0.89
N LEU A 233 -1.74 -9.20 0.00
CA LEU A 233 -1.28 -10.12 -1.02
C LEU A 233 0.04 -10.76 -0.59
N THR A 234 0.23 -12.05 -0.89
CA THR A 234 1.52 -12.71 -0.72
C THR A 234 1.62 -13.96 -1.59
N ASN A 235 2.85 -14.29 -1.98
CA ASN A 235 3.17 -15.55 -2.67
C ASN A 235 3.71 -16.63 -1.71
N ASP A 236 3.87 -16.30 -0.42
CA ASP A 236 4.34 -17.20 0.61
C ASP A 236 3.16 -17.84 1.37
N SER A 237 2.98 -19.13 1.21
CA SER A 237 1.85 -19.85 1.82
C SER A 237 1.94 -19.91 3.36
N GLY A 238 3.14 -19.97 3.93
CA GLY A 238 3.33 -19.94 5.39
C GLY A 238 2.98 -18.56 5.96
N LEU A 239 3.40 -17.50 5.28
CA LEU A 239 3.02 -16.14 5.65
C LEU A 239 1.51 -15.90 5.51
N ALA A 240 0.89 -16.42 4.43
CA ALA A 240 -0.55 -16.34 4.22
C ALA A 240 -1.36 -16.98 5.36
N GLN A 241 -0.94 -18.14 5.83
CA GLN A 241 -1.57 -18.81 6.99
C GLN A 241 -1.46 -17.97 8.26
N ARG A 242 -0.29 -17.41 8.55
CA ARG A 242 -0.06 -16.53 9.69
C ARG A 242 -0.92 -15.26 9.61
N ILE A 243 -0.95 -14.60 8.44
CA ILE A 243 -1.79 -13.42 8.20
C ILE A 243 -3.26 -13.74 8.41
N ARG A 244 -3.75 -14.85 7.86
CA ARG A 244 -5.16 -15.27 8.02
C ARG A 244 -5.51 -15.51 9.48
N HIS A 245 -4.65 -16.19 10.24
CA HIS A 245 -4.86 -16.39 11.67
C HIS A 245 -5.03 -15.06 12.40
N LEU A 246 -4.12 -14.11 12.19
CA LEU A 246 -4.17 -12.78 12.82
C LEU A 246 -5.37 -11.95 12.36
N ALA A 247 -5.83 -12.11 11.12
CA ALA A 247 -6.94 -11.34 10.58
C ALA A 247 -8.32 -11.88 10.99
N THR A 248 -8.43 -13.15 11.43
CA THR A 248 -9.74 -13.79 11.66
C THR A 248 -9.94 -14.32 13.07
N THR A 249 -8.89 -14.66 13.79
CA THR A 249 -8.99 -15.42 15.07
C THR A 249 -8.16 -14.84 16.21
N ALA A 250 -7.28 -13.86 15.94
CA ALA A 250 -6.42 -13.25 16.97
C ALA A 250 -7.05 -11.99 17.57
#